data_4054556ac0b1b5036ec742ab9b4fb202
#
_entry.id   4054556ac0b1b5036ec742ab9b4fb202
#
_cell.length_a   1.000
_cell.length_b   1.000
_cell.length_c   1.000
_cell.angle_alpha   90.00
_cell.angle_beta   90.00
_cell.angle_gamma   90.00
#
_symmetry.space_group_name_H-M   'P 1'
#
loop_
_entity.id
_entity.type
_entity.pdbx_description
1 polymer ?
#
loop_
_entity_poly.entity_id
_entity_poly.type
_entity_poly.pdbx_seq_one_letter_code
_entity_poly.pdbx_strand_id
1 'polypeptide(L)'
;DCTFVDTDASPEEIAAAFRPNTKVLFAETIANPALVILDIEKFAKVAHEHEVPLIVDNTFATPVNCRPFEWGADIVTHSTTKYMDGHAVQVGGAIVDSGNFDWDAYGHKYHGLTEPDESYHGVIYTKQFGKKAYITKATSQLMRDLGSIPSPTNCFLLNLGLETLPLRVERHCYNAQKIAEFLNAHEKVSHVNYAGLPDDKYYPLAQKYMNEGRTCGVISFELTGGREAAVRFMDSLKLATIATHVAASKTMI
;
A
#
# COMPACT_ATOMS: atom_id res chain seq x y z
N ASP A 1 14.79 0.72 -14.94
CA ASP A 1 14.73 -0.73 -14.76
C ASP A 1 14.16 -1.03 -13.38
N CYS A 2 13.44 -2.13 -13.25
CA CYS A 2 12.90 -2.64 -12.00
C CYS A 2 13.40 -4.08 -11.80
N THR A 3 13.78 -4.41 -10.56
CA THR A 3 14.08 -5.79 -10.14
C THR A 3 13.04 -6.21 -9.12
N PHE A 4 12.36 -7.33 -9.37
CA PHE A 4 11.39 -7.89 -8.43
C PHE A 4 12.11 -8.83 -7.45
N VAL A 5 11.70 -8.74 -6.19
CA VAL A 5 12.18 -9.58 -5.08
C VAL A 5 10.97 -10.20 -4.40
N ASP A 6 11.08 -11.46 -4.02
CA ASP A 6 10.03 -12.14 -3.27
C ASP A 6 9.87 -11.50 -1.86
N THR A 7 8.63 -11.34 -1.42
CA THR A 7 8.33 -10.79 -0.08
C THR A 7 8.82 -11.70 1.06
N ASP A 8 8.95 -13.00 0.77
CA ASP A 8 9.49 -13.99 1.70
C ASP A 8 11.02 -14.12 1.63
N ALA A 9 11.69 -13.41 0.71
CA ALA A 9 13.13 -13.46 0.55
C ALA A 9 13.86 -13.14 1.86
N SER A 10 15.02 -13.80 2.06
CA SER A 10 15.91 -13.50 3.18
C SER A 10 16.52 -12.09 3.05
N PRO A 11 17.00 -11.49 4.13
CA PRO A 11 17.72 -10.21 4.06
C PRO A 11 18.87 -10.23 3.05
N GLU A 12 19.60 -11.34 2.93
CA GLU A 12 20.70 -11.52 2.00
C GLU A 12 20.24 -11.54 0.54
N GLU A 13 19.12 -12.20 0.25
CA GLU A 13 18.52 -12.22 -1.09
C GLU A 13 17.99 -10.85 -1.49
N ILE A 14 17.35 -10.13 -0.55
CA ILE A 14 16.92 -8.74 -0.79
C ILE A 14 18.12 -7.84 -1.06
N ALA A 15 19.20 -7.96 -0.24
CA ALA A 15 20.42 -7.19 -0.39
C ALA A 15 21.11 -7.44 -1.74
N ALA A 16 21.13 -8.70 -2.20
CA ALA A 16 21.73 -9.07 -3.48
C ALA A 16 21.04 -8.44 -4.71
N ALA A 17 19.80 -7.99 -4.56
CA ALA A 17 19.06 -7.32 -5.64
C ALA A 17 19.44 -5.83 -5.80
N PHE A 18 20.08 -5.21 -4.80
CA PHE A 18 20.50 -3.82 -4.87
C PHE A 18 21.69 -3.65 -5.82
N ARG A 19 21.66 -2.54 -6.54
CA ARG A 19 22.71 -2.11 -7.48
C ARG A 19 23.17 -0.70 -7.09
N PRO A 20 24.36 -0.25 -7.55
CA PRO A 20 24.83 1.12 -7.25
C PRO A 20 23.86 2.24 -7.65
N ASN A 21 23.04 2.00 -8.67
CA ASN A 21 22.03 2.94 -9.15
C ASN A 21 20.62 2.68 -8.61
N THR A 22 20.43 1.78 -7.64
CA THR A 22 19.14 1.59 -6.98
C THR A 22 18.77 2.84 -6.16
N LYS A 23 17.57 3.37 -6.38
CA LYS A 23 17.08 4.62 -5.78
C LYS A 23 15.96 4.43 -4.78
N VAL A 24 15.25 3.31 -4.83
CA VAL A 24 14.09 3.06 -3.99
C VAL A 24 13.82 1.57 -3.88
N LEU A 25 13.37 1.15 -2.71
CA LEU A 25 12.67 -0.10 -2.51
C LEU A 25 11.19 0.22 -2.34
N PHE A 26 10.34 -0.40 -3.16
CA PHE A 26 8.89 -0.19 -3.14
C PHE A 26 8.18 -1.49 -2.84
N ALA A 27 7.19 -1.46 -1.95
CA ALA A 27 6.37 -2.62 -1.62
C ALA A 27 4.95 -2.19 -1.21
N GLU A 28 4.02 -3.15 -1.13
CA GLU A 28 2.68 -2.94 -0.59
C GLU A 28 2.59 -3.52 0.83
N THR A 29 1.92 -2.85 1.76
CA THR A 29 1.66 -3.38 3.11
C THR A 29 0.91 -4.71 3.05
N ILE A 30 -0.12 -4.77 2.21
CA ILE A 30 -0.91 -5.95 1.87
C ILE A 30 -1.01 -6.02 0.35
N ALA A 31 -0.42 -7.02 -0.27
CA ALA A 31 -0.34 -7.14 -1.72
C ALA A 31 -1.69 -7.52 -2.35
N ASN A 32 -2.01 -6.93 -3.51
CA ASN A 32 -3.18 -7.27 -4.31
C ASN A 32 -2.76 -8.12 -5.52
N PRO A 33 -3.35 -9.30 -5.78
CA PRO A 33 -4.48 -9.93 -5.08
C PRO A 33 -4.07 -11.03 -4.08
N ALA A 34 -2.79 -11.29 -3.91
CA ALA A 34 -2.29 -12.43 -3.14
C ALA A 34 -2.45 -12.26 -1.61
N LEU A 35 -2.73 -11.05 -1.13
CA LEU A 35 -2.92 -10.67 0.27
C LEU A 35 -1.72 -11.00 1.18
N VAL A 36 -0.53 -11.07 0.59
CA VAL A 36 0.74 -11.22 1.28
C VAL A 36 0.98 -9.99 2.15
N ILE A 37 1.39 -10.18 3.40
CA ILE A 37 1.76 -9.08 4.30
C ILE A 37 3.28 -8.88 4.27
N LEU A 38 3.69 -7.66 4.03
CA LEU A 38 5.10 -7.26 4.04
C LEU A 38 5.68 -7.29 5.47
N ASP A 39 6.83 -7.90 5.65
CA ASP A 39 7.64 -7.69 6.86
C ASP A 39 8.37 -6.33 6.75
N ILE A 40 7.67 -5.26 7.18
CA ILE A 40 8.10 -3.87 6.97
C ILE A 40 9.47 -3.61 7.57
N GLU A 41 9.72 -4.06 8.82
CA GLU A 41 11.01 -3.86 9.50
C GLU A 41 12.18 -4.55 8.77
N LYS A 42 11.96 -5.78 8.28
CA LYS A 42 12.96 -6.53 7.51
C LYS A 42 13.38 -5.75 6.26
N PHE A 43 12.38 -5.30 5.48
CA PHE A 43 12.63 -4.56 4.24
C PHE A 43 13.21 -3.17 4.48
N ALA A 44 12.73 -2.45 5.50
CA ALA A 44 13.26 -1.15 5.89
C ALA A 44 14.74 -1.23 6.28
N LYS A 45 15.09 -2.22 7.13
CA LYS A 45 16.46 -2.43 7.56
C LYS A 45 17.41 -2.64 6.38
N VAL A 46 17.06 -3.56 5.48
CA VAL A 46 17.90 -3.84 4.30
C VAL A 46 17.99 -2.64 3.37
N ALA A 47 16.89 -1.92 3.13
CA ALA A 47 16.89 -0.71 2.31
C ALA A 47 17.84 0.36 2.88
N HIS A 48 17.77 0.61 4.18
CA HIS A 48 18.63 1.60 4.86
C HIS A 48 20.11 1.20 4.88
N GLU A 49 20.42 -0.09 5.05
CA GLU A 49 21.80 -0.59 4.92
C GLU A 49 22.40 -0.35 3.53
N HIS A 50 21.53 -0.20 2.51
CA HIS A 50 21.90 0.14 1.14
C HIS A 50 21.67 1.62 0.78
N GLU A 51 21.43 2.50 1.77
CA GLU A 51 21.24 3.95 1.59
C GLU A 51 20.05 4.28 0.67
N VAL A 52 18.97 3.50 0.77
CA VAL A 52 17.79 3.59 -0.09
C VAL A 52 16.55 3.69 0.79
N PRO A 53 15.61 4.62 0.49
CA PRO A 53 14.36 4.70 1.24
C PRO A 53 13.43 3.53 0.92
N LEU A 54 12.66 3.12 1.93
CA LEU A 54 11.52 2.23 1.74
C LEU A 54 10.24 3.04 1.51
N ILE A 55 9.62 2.85 0.35
CA ILE A 55 8.28 3.38 0.03
C ILE A 55 7.27 2.25 0.16
N VAL A 56 6.21 2.47 0.94
CA VAL A 56 5.17 1.47 1.16
C VAL A 56 3.82 1.99 0.67
N ASP A 57 3.19 1.26 -0.23
CA ASP A 57 1.78 1.48 -0.56
C ASP A 57 0.91 0.87 0.55
N ASN A 58 0.22 1.72 1.29
CA ASN A 58 -0.61 1.34 2.42
C ASN A 58 -2.11 1.41 2.11
N THR A 59 -2.47 1.27 0.85
CA THR A 59 -3.85 1.41 0.38
C THR A 59 -4.80 0.42 1.05
N PHE A 60 -4.42 -0.87 1.16
CA PHE A 60 -5.32 -1.90 1.69
C PHE A 60 -5.43 -1.87 3.22
N ALA A 61 -4.33 -1.64 3.92
CA ALA A 61 -4.36 -1.55 5.38
C ALA A 61 -4.98 -0.22 5.84
N THR A 62 -4.79 0.85 5.12
CA THR A 62 -5.08 2.22 5.52
C THR A 62 -4.33 2.64 6.80
N PRO A 63 -4.25 3.92 7.18
CA PRO A 63 -3.66 4.31 8.45
C PRO A 63 -4.48 3.87 9.67
N VAL A 64 -5.69 3.34 9.47
CA VAL A 64 -6.52 2.76 10.55
C VAL A 64 -5.93 1.44 11.03
N ASN A 65 -5.50 0.57 10.13
CA ASN A 65 -4.98 -0.75 10.48
C ASN A 65 -3.46 -0.80 10.55
N CYS A 66 -2.73 -0.04 9.73
CA CYS A 66 -1.27 -0.02 9.74
C CYS A 66 -0.72 1.38 9.54
N ARG A 67 0.32 1.74 10.31
CA ARG A 67 1.08 2.97 10.16
C ARG A 67 2.55 2.61 9.87
N PRO A 68 2.93 2.44 8.60
CA PRO A 68 4.25 1.92 8.23
C PRO A 68 5.44 2.72 8.76
N PHE A 69 5.27 4.01 9.06
CA PHE A 69 6.33 4.84 9.67
C PHE A 69 6.77 4.35 11.05
N GLU A 70 5.90 3.71 11.80
CA GLU A 70 6.23 3.14 13.11
C GLU A 70 7.16 1.93 12.98
N TRP A 71 7.28 1.39 11.76
CA TRP A 71 8.03 0.18 11.42
C TRP A 71 9.19 0.44 10.44
N GLY A 72 9.56 1.70 10.22
CA GLY A 72 10.74 2.09 9.47
C GLY A 72 10.52 2.45 7.99
N ALA A 73 9.29 2.50 7.50
CA ALA A 73 9.04 3.06 6.17
C ALA A 73 9.36 4.57 6.17
N ASP A 74 9.88 5.06 5.04
CA ASP A 74 10.24 6.47 4.88
C ASP A 74 9.15 7.27 4.21
N ILE A 75 8.50 6.67 3.24
CA ILE A 75 7.43 7.28 2.46
C ILE A 75 6.28 6.29 2.38
N VAL A 76 5.05 6.80 2.51
CA VAL A 76 3.83 6.02 2.38
C VAL A 76 2.98 6.58 1.26
N THR A 77 2.49 5.70 0.39
CA THR A 77 1.54 6.06 -0.66
C THR A 77 0.17 5.45 -0.37
N HIS A 78 -0.86 6.09 -0.88
CA HIS A 78 -2.23 5.59 -0.86
C HIS A 78 -2.92 5.85 -2.18
N SER A 79 -3.60 4.85 -2.73
CA SER A 79 -4.67 5.10 -3.68
C SER A 79 -5.90 5.61 -2.90
N THR A 80 -6.13 6.92 -2.95
CA THR A 80 -7.32 7.51 -2.30
C THR A 80 -8.62 7.09 -2.99
N THR A 81 -8.51 6.52 -4.18
CA THR A 81 -9.59 5.87 -4.95
C THR A 81 -10.30 4.76 -4.16
N LYS A 82 -9.61 4.11 -3.21
CA LYS A 82 -10.06 2.89 -2.53
C LYS A 82 -10.75 3.21 -1.19
N TYR A 83 -10.28 2.66 -0.09
CA TYR A 83 -10.90 2.83 1.23
C TYR A 83 -11.07 4.28 1.67
N MET A 84 -10.14 5.17 1.31
CA MET A 84 -10.22 6.57 1.73
C MET A 84 -11.45 7.27 1.15
N ASP A 85 -11.74 7.07 -0.12
CA ASP A 85 -13.02 7.50 -0.74
C ASP A 85 -14.18 6.63 -0.25
N GLY A 86 -14.07 5.32 -0.40
CA GLY A 86 -15.02 4.32 0.07
C GLY A 86 -16.36 4.26 -0.67
N HIS A 87 -16.57 5.08 -1.69
CA HIS A 87 -17.83 5.21 -2.43
C HIS A 87 -17.71 4.96 -3.94
N ALA A 88 -16.48 4.77 -4.44
CA ALA A 88 -16.16 4.60 -5.85
C ALA A 88 -16.62 5.79 -6.72
N VAL A 89 -16.44 7.02 -6.20
CA VAL A 89 -16.92 8.26 -6.85
C VAL A 89 -15.79 9.19 -7.27
N GLN A 90 -14.54 8.91 -6.89
CA GLN A 90 -13.37 9.70 -7.31
C GLN A 90 -12.14 8.80 -7.51
N VAL A 91 -11.18 9.31 -8.25
CA VAL A 91 -9.85 8.71 -8.45
C VAL A 91 -8.80 9.68 -7.94
N GLY A 92 -7.82 9.17 -7.20
CA GLY A 92 -6.75 10.01 -6.69
C GLY A 92 -5.70 9.22 -5.91
N GLY A 93 -4.68 9.93 -5.46
CA GLY A 93 -3.59 9.39 -4.67
C GLY A 93 -3.12 10.37 -3.61
N ALA A 94 -2.42 9.85 -2.62
CA ALA A 94 -1.73 10.64 -1.61
C ALA A 94 -0.32 10.09 -1.38
N ILE A 95 0.62 11.00 -1.18
CA ILE A 95 1.99 10.71 -0.76
C ILE A 95 2.17 11.33 0.62
N VAL A 96 2.68 10.56 1.55
CA VAL A 96 3.02 11.01 2.90
C VAL A 96 4.51 10.74 3.13
N ASP A 97 5.24 11.78 3.50
CA ASP A 97 6.67 11.71 3.77
C ASP A 97 6.90 11.76 5.28
N SER A 98 7.66 10.82 5.84
CA SER A 98 8.04 10.83 7.26
C SER A 98 8.96 12.01 7.59
N GLY A 99 9.73 12.48 6.60
CA GLY A 99 10.81 13.46 6.79
C GLY A 99 12.01 12.92 7.58
N ASN A 100 12.13 11.61 7.73
CA ASN A 100 13.20 10.98 8.53
C ASN A 100 14.36 10.43 7.69
N PHE A 101 14.16 10.20 6.38
CA PHE A 101 15.25 9.74 5.53
C PHE A 101 16.28 10.88 5.31
N ASP A 102 17.54 10.58 5.56
CA ASP A 102 18.63 11.57 5.44
C ASP A 102 19.14 11.68 3.99
N TRP A 103 18.44 12.49 3.21
CA TRP A 103 18.78 12.75 1.81
C TRP A 103 20.18 13.36 1.64
N ASP A 104 20.64 14.17 2.59
CA ASP A 104 21.97 14.82 2.54
C ASP A 104 23.09 13.81 2.75
N ALA A 105 22.95 12.88 3.68
CA ALA A 105 23.94 11.81 3.92
C ALA A 105 24.16 10.96 2.66
N TYR A 106 23.10 10.76 1.87
CA TYR A 106 23.14 9.95 0.67
C TYR A 106 23.05 10.78 -0.63
N GLY A 107 23.51 12.02 -0.58
CA GLY A 107 23.42 12.99 -1.69
C GLY A 107 23.98 12.49 -3.01
N HIS A 108 25.02 11.64 -2.98
CA HIS A 108 25.58 11.00 -4.16
C HIS A 108 24.59 10.11 -4.93
N LYS A 109 23.50 9.70 -4.29
CA LYS A 109 22.39 8.99 -4.94
C LYS A 109 21.23 9.91 -5.34
N TYR A 110 21.03 11.04 -4.62
CA TYR A 110 19.83 11.86 -4.73
C TYR A 110 20.12 13.29 -5.17
N HIS A 111 20.93 13.46 -6.22
CA HIS A 111 21.34 14.78 -6.77
C HIS A 111 20.15 15.73 -6.97
N GLY A 112 18.99 15.23 -7.41
CA GLY A 112 17.81 16.05 -7.60
C GLY A 112 17.25 16.73 -6.34
N LEU A 113 17.70 16.32 -5.14
CA LEU A 113 17.32 16.94 -3.86
C LEU A 113 18.47 17.71 -3.21
N THR A 114 19.71 17.30 -3.50
CA THR A 114 20.93 17.75 -2.79
C THR A 114 21.80 18.70 -3.61
N GLU A 115 21.53 18.86 -4.91
CA GLU A 115 22.22 19.78 -5.80
C GLU A 115 21.28 20.89 -6.30
N PRO A 116 21.81 22.02 -6.84
CA PRO A 116 20.99 23.08 -7.40
C PRO A 116 20.07 22.59 -8.52
N ASP A 117 18.79 22.87 -8.41
CA ASP A 117 17.79 22.56 -9.43
C ASP A 117 17.55 23.80 -10.30
N GLU A 118 18.12 23.82 -11.49
CA GLU A 118 18.01 24.93 -12.43
C GLU A 118 16.57 25.17 -12.90
N SER A 119 15.73 24.11 -12.94
CA SER A 119 14.32 24.24 -13.28
C SER A 119 13.49 24.92 -12.19
N TYR A 120 14.08 25.08 -11.01
CA TYR A 120 13.46 25.72 -9.85
C TYR A 120 14.39 26.78 -9.22
N HIS A 121 14.96 27.65 -10.05
CA HIS A 121 15.80 28.81 -9.66
C HIS A 121 17.06 28.47 -8.85
N GLY A 122 17.68 27.32 -9.11
CA GLY A 122 18.89 26.89 -8.40
C GLY A 122 18.64 26.42 -6.94
N VAL A 123 17.41 26.07 -6.59
CA VAL A 123 17.06 25.59 -5.24
C VAL A 123 17.75 24.26 -4.95
N ILE A 124 18.37 24.16 -3.77
CA ILE A 124 18.79 22.89 -3.18
C ILE A 124 17.74 22.51 -2.15
N TYR A 125 16.91 21.52 -2.45
CA TYR A 125 15.71 21.21 -1.66
C TYR A 125 16.04 20.84 -0.21
N THR A 126 17.08 20.03 0.01
CA THR A 126 17.49 19.64 1.37
C THR A 126 17.96 20.82 2.21
N LYS A 127 18.62 21.80 1.61
CA LYS A 127 19.11 23.00 2.32
C LYS A 127 18.01 23.99 2.64
N GLN A 128 17.04 24.15 1.74
CA GLN A 128 15.97 25.14 1.94
C GLN A 128 14.77 24.58 2.70
N PHE A 129 14.45 23.31 2.54
CA PHE A 129 13.24 22.72 3.10
C PHE A 129 13.50 21.64 4.15
N GLY A 130 14.77 21.23 4.34
CA GLY A 130 15.15 20.24 5.36
C GLY A 130 14.33 18.95 5.23
N LYS A 131 13.65 18.56 6.30
CA LYS A 131 12.80 17.35 6.35
C LYS A 131 11.65 17.36 5.34
N LYS A 132 11.30 18.48 4.75
CA LYS A 132 10.25 18.59 3.73
C LYS A 132 10.79 18.57 2.31
N ALA A 133 12.08 18.32 2.10
CA ALA A 133 12.73 18.38 0.79
C ALA A 133 12.01 17.51 -0.25
N TYR A 134 11.77 16.26 0.06
CA TYR A 134 11.14 15.31 -0.85
C TYR A 134 9.72 15.73 -1.22
N ILE A 135 8.87 15.98 -0.22
CA ILE A 135 7.46 16.31 -0.47
C ILE A 135 7.32 17.70 -1.14
N THR A 136 8.23 18.64 -0.86
CA THR A 136 8.25 19.95 -1.54
C THR A 136 8.59 19.78 -3.01
N LYS A 137 9.61 18.99 -3.36
CA LYS A 137 9.94 18.72 -4.77
C LYS A 137 8.79 17.99 -5.47
N ALA A 138 8.22 16.98 -4.83
CA ALA A 138 7.10 16.23 -5.38
C ALA A 138 5.89 17.13 -5.71
N THR A 139 5.58 18.09 -4.84
CA THR A 139 4.41 18.98 -5.03
C THR A 139 4.71 20.18 -5.90
N SER A 140 5.78 20.93 -5.61
CA SER A 140 6.05 22.22 -6.24
C SER A 140 6.69 22.10 -7.63
N GLN A 141 7.30 20.98 -7.96
CA GLN A 141 7.88 20.72 -9.28
C GLN A 141 7.13 19.60 -10.01
N LEU A 142 7.20 18.37 -9.54
CA LEU A 142 6.70 17.21 -10.31
C LEU A 142 5.18 17.24 -10.49
N MET A 143 4.42 17.44 -9.43
CA MET A 143 2.96 17.48 -9.50
C MET A 143 2.48 18.69 -10.33
N ARG A 144 3.10 19.86 -10.12
CA ARG A 144 2.81 21.08 -10.88
C ARG A 144 3.08 20.89 -12.37
N ASP A 145 4.24 20.36 -12.74
CA ASP A 145 4.68 20.27 -14.13
C ASP A 145 3.93 19.17 -14.89
N LEU A 146 3.62 18.06 -14.23
CA LEU A 146 2.80 16.97 -14.79
C LEU A 146 1.30 17.29 -14.80
N GLY A 147 0.85 18.24 -13.98
CA GLY A 147 -0.56 18.59 -13.86
C GLY A 147 -1.42 17.55 -13.14
N SER A 148 -0.81 16.63 -12.41
CA SER A 148 -1.50 15.53 -11.71
C SER A 148 -2.09 16.00 -10.39
N ILE A 149 -3.05 16.91 -10.42
CA ILE A 149 -3.71 17.47 -9.25
C ILE A 149 -5.17 17.01 -9.17
N PRO A 150 -5.72 16.74 -7.97
CA PRO A 150 -7.13 16.43 -7.82
C PRO A 150 -7.98 17.68 -8.07
N SER A 151 -9.18 17.50 -8.64
CA SER A 151 -10.14 18.59 -8.74
C SER A 151 -10.68 18.97 -7.35
N PRO A 152 -11.15 20.23 -7.14
CA PRO A 152 -11.80 20.60 -5.87
C PRO A 152 -12.98 19.70 -5.50
N THR A 153 -13.75 19.23 -6.46
CA THR A 153 -14.84 18.29 -6.23
C THR A 153 -14.33 16.95 -5.71
N ASN A 154 -13.26 16.41 -6.30
CA ASN A 154 -12.64 15.16 -5.82
C ASN A 154 -12.09 15.32 -4.41
N CYS A 155 -11.48 16.47 -4.09
CA CYS A 155 -11.01 16.76 -2.73
C CYS A 155 -12.19 16.80 -1.73
N PHE A 156 -13.30 17.40 -2.11
CA PHE A 156 -14.52 17.43 -1.26
C PHE A 156 -15.07 16.02 -1.02
N LEU A 157 -15.23 15.22 -2.08
CA LEU A 157 -15.70 13.84 -1.96
C LEU A 157 -14.76 12.98 -1.11
N LEU A 158 -13.45 13.11 -1.31
CA LEU A 158 -12.44 12.41 -0.50
C LEU A 158 -12.55 12.80 0.97
N ASN A 159 -12.73 14.10 1.27
CA ASN A 159 -12.86 14.57 2.64
C ASN A 159 -14.09 13.95 3.34
N LEU A 160 -15.22 13.85 2.65
CA LEU A 160 -16.41 13.15 3.17
C LEU A 160 -16.11 11.67 3.44
N GLY A 161 -15.39 11.00 2.53
CA GLY A 161 -14.96 9.61 2.71
C GLY A 161 -14.08 9.42 3.95
N LEU A 162 -13.16 10.34 4.19
CA LEU A 162 -12.25 10.30 5.34
C LEU A 162 -12.97 10.41 6.70
N GLU A 163 -14.06 11.16 6.78
CA GLU A 163 -14.85 11.31 8.01
C GLU A 163 -15.37 9.97 8.57
N THR A 164 -15.66 9.02 7.69
CA THR A 164 -16.18 7.70 8.07
C THR A 164 -15.16 6.57 7.90
N LEU A 165 -13.93 6.88 7.53
CA LEU A 165 -12.92 5.87 7.20
C LEU A 165 -12.71 4.83 8.31
N PRO A 166 -12.50 5.18 9.59
CA PRO A 166 -12.30 4.19 10.64
C PRO A 166 -13.49 3.24 10.79
N LEU A 167 -14.71 3.77 10.82
CA LEU A 167 -15.93 2.98 10.95
C LEU A 167 -16.12 1.98 9.80
N ARG A 168 -15.82 2.42 8.57
CA ARG A 168 -15.93 1.57 7.39
C ARG A 168 -14.85 0.49 7.38
N VAL A 169 -13.60 0.85 7.66
CA VAL A 169 -12.49 -0.11 7.69
C VAL A 169 -12.72 -1.19 8.74
N GLU A 170 -13.11 -0.82 9.94
CA GLU A 170 -13.47 -1.80 10.99
C GLU A 170 -14.58 -2.75 10.54
N ARG A 171 -15.64 -2.23 9.93
CA ARG A 171 -16.74 -3.05 9.43
C ARG A 171 -16.32 -3.94 8.26
N HIS A 172 -15.51 -3.43 7.33
CA HIS A 172 -14.95 -4.24 6.24
C HIS A 172 -14.11 -5.40 6.76
N CYS A 173 -13.22 -5.15 7.72
CA CYS A 173 -12.39 -6.20 8.31
C CYS A 173 -13.23 -7.23 9.07
N TYR A 174 -14.22 -6.78 9.86
CA TYR A 174 -15.13 -7.69 10.55
C TYR A 174 -15.89 -8.59 9.58
N ASN A 175 -16.44 -8.01 8.52
CA ASN A 175 -17.19 -8.79 7.51
C ASN A 175 -16.25 -9.75 6.77
N ALA A 176 -15.06 -9.30 6.37
CA ALA A 176 -14.08 -10.14 5.70
C ALA A 176 -13.64 -11.31 6.57
N GLN A 177 -13.39 -11.09 7.87
CA GLN A 177 -13.05 -12.16 8.81
C GLN A 177 -14.16 -13.23 8.84
N LYS A 178 -15.43 -12.82 8.97
CA LYS A 178 -16.57 -13.77 9.01
C LYS A 178 -16.75 -14.54 7.70
N ILE A 179 -16.53 -13.87 6.57
CA ILE A 179 -16.63 -14.54 5.26
C ILE A 179 -15.43 -15.46 5.05
N ALA A 180 -14.21 -15.07 5.44
CA ALA A 180 -13.02 -15.91 5.34
C ALA A 180 -13.16 -17.18 6.20
N GLU A 181 -13.64 -17.07 7.44
CA GLU A 181 -13.93 -18.20 8.32
C GLU A 181 -14.95 -19.16 7.67
N PHE A 182 -16.02 -18.63 7.08
CA PHE A 182 -17.02 -19.42 6.37
C PHE A 182 -16.45 -20.13 5.14
N LEU A 183 -15.67 -19.39 4.32
CA LEU A 183 -15.07 -19.95 3.11
C LEU A 183 -14.03 -21.01 3.43
N ASN A 184 -13.22 -20.80 4.46
CA ASN A 184 -12.18 -21.73 4.89
C ASN A 184 -12.76 -23.08 5.38
N ALA A 185 -13.99 -23.07 5.88
CA ALA A 185 -14.70 -24.28 6.31
C ALA A 185 -15.57 -24.90 5.21
N HIS A 186 -15.67 -24.30 4.03
CA HIS A 186 -16.63 -24.71 3.00
C HIS A 186 -16.06 -25.78 2.06
N GLU A 187 -16.76 -26.90 1.87
CA GLU A 187 -16.33 -28.07 1.08
C GLU A 187 -15.94 -27.79 -0.39
N LYS A 188 -16.49 -26.72 -0.99
CA LYS A 188 -16.20 -26.31 -2.38
C LYS A 188 -15.07 -25.30 -2.49
N VAL A 189 -14.45 -24.91 -1.39
CA VAL A 189 -13.31 -24.00 -1.34
C VAL A 189 -12.06 -24.82 -1.06
N SER A 190 -11.06 -24.72 -1.91
CA SER A 190 -9.81 -25.45 -1.75
C SER A 190 -8.76 -24.66 -0.97
N HIS A 191 -8.81 -23.34 -1.04
CA HIS A 191 -7.86 -22.45 -0.35
C HIS A 191 -8.45 -21.05 -0.14
N VAL A 192 -8.07 -20.41 0.97
CA VAL A 192 -8.41 -19.01 1.27
C VAL A 192 -7.13 -18.26 1.64
N ASN A 193 -6.82 -17.18 0.93
CA ASN A 193 -5.78 -16.24 1.32
C ASN A 193 -6.43 -15.11 2.13
N TYR A 194 -6.19 -15.09 3.41
CA TYR A 194 -6.62 -14.02 4.32
C TYR A 194 -5.84 -14.09 5.62
N ALA A 195 -4.91 -13.20 5.82
CA ALA A 195 -3.97 -13.21 6.95
C ALA A 195 -4.63 -12.96 8.34
N GLY A 196 -5.94 -12.77 8.39
CA GLY A 196 -6.73 -12.81 9.62
C GLY A 196 -7.10 -14.23 10.08
N LEU A 197 -6.85 -15.26 9.27
CA LEU A 197 -7.05 -16.67 9.66
C LEU A 197 -5.78 -17.19 10.37
N PRO A 198 -5.90 -17.89 11.52
CA PRO A 198 -4.76 -18.36 12.30
C PRO A 198 -3.83 -19.35 11.56
N ASP A 199 -4.31 -20.05 10.55
CA ASP A 199 -3.59 -20.99 9.72
C ASP A 199 -2.97 -20.35 8.46
N ASP A 200 -3.23 -19.07 8.21
CA ASP A 200 -2.58 -18.33 7.13
C ASP A 200 -1.10 -18.07 7.45
N LYS A 201 -0.25 -18.25 6.45
CA LYS A 201 1.21 -18.04 6.55
C LYS A 201 1.59 -16.67 7.11
N TYR A 202 0.83 -15.65 6.79
CA TYR A 202 1.10 -14.25 7.15
C TYR A 202 0.36 -13.78 8.41
N TYR A 203 -0.37 -14.68 9.08
CA TYR A 203 -1.04 -14.36 10.34
C TYR A 203 -0.11 -13.73 11.38
N PRO A 204 1.13 -14.25 11.62
CA PRO A 204 2.03 -13.63 12.59
C PRO A 204 2.42 -12.19 12.23
N LEU A 205 2.58 -11.87 10.94
CA LEU A 205 2.87 -10.52 10.49
C LEU A 205 1.63 -9.60 10.62
N ALA A 206 0.43 -10.14 10.41
CA ALA A 206 -0.80 -9.41 10.67
C ALA A 206 -0.92 -9.05 12.16
N GLN A 207 -0.64 -9.99 13.06
CA GLN A 207 -0.65 -9.70 14.50
C GLN A 207 0.42 -8.69 14.93
N LYS A 208 1.55 -8.66 14.23
CA LYS A 208 2.64 -7.72 14.51
C LYS A 208 2.35 -6.30 14.02
N TYR A 209 1.94 -6.15 12.77
CA TYR A 209 1.89 -4.84 12.09
C TYR A 209 0.52 -4.20 12.07
N MET A 210 -0.55 -5.00 12.18
CA MET A 210 -1.91 -4.51 12.03
C MET A 210 -2.57 -4.24 13.38
N ASN A 211 -3.31 -3.14 13.46
CA ASN A 211 -4.08 -2.78 14.64
C ASN A 211 -5.07 -3.91 14.99
N GLU A 212 -4.91 -4.53 16.17
CA GLU A 212 -5.69 -5.68 16.62
C GLU A 212 -5.69 -6.88 15.63
N GLY A 213 -4.64 -7.02 14.82
CA GLY A 213 -4.53 -8.06 13.81
C GLY A 213 -5.49 -7.94 12.61
N ARG A 214 -6.21 -6.83 12.51
CA ARG A 214 -7.15 -6.56 11.41
C ARG A 214 -6.39 -6.26 10.12
N THR A 215 -6.66 -7.02 9.06
CA THR A 215 -5.97 -6.87 7.78
C THR A 215 -6.69 -5.90 6.84
N CYS A 216 -7.62 -6.39 6.04
CA CYS A 216 -8.40 -5.57 5.10
C CYS A 216 -9.77 -6.19 4.83
N GLY A 217 -10.56 -5.55 3.98
CA GLY A 217 -11.87 -6.05 3.54
C GLY A 217 -11.84 -6.88 2.26
N VAL A 218 -10.67 -7.36 1.83
CA VAL A 218 -10.49 -8.17 0.62
C VAL A 218 -10.12 -9.59 1.01
N ILE A 219 -10.68 -10.56 0.31
CA ILE A 219 -10.42 -12.00 0.47
C ILE A 219 -10.12 -12.57 -0.90
N SER A 220 -9.10 -13.39 -1.03
CA SER A 220 -8.83 -14.20 -2.21
C SER A 220 -9.02 -15.66 -1.88
N PHE A 221 -9.71 -16.41 -2.73
CA PHE A 221 -9.96 -17.83 -2.49
C PHE A 221 -10.06 -18.64 -3.78
N GLU A 222 -9.82 -19.93 -3.66
CA GLU A 222 -9.86 -20.88 -4.76
C GLU A 222 -11.03 -21.86 -4.58
N LEU A 223 -11.72 -22.16 -5.68
CA LEU A 223 -12.80 -23.14 -5.70
C LEU A 223 -12.31 -24.52 -6.16
N THR A 224 -12.78 -25.56 -5.50
CA THR A 224 -12.67 -26.94 -6.00
C THR A 224 -13.34 -27.03 -7.39
N GLY A 225 -12.61 -27.45 -8.42
CA GLY A 225 -13.06 -27.45 -9.81
C GLY A 225 -12.52 -26.28 -10.64
N GLY A 226 -11.61 -25.47 -10.05
CA GLY A 226 -10.77 -24.51 -10.74
C GLY A 226 -11.54 -23.41 -11.49
N ARG A 227 -10.97 -22.96 -12.61
CA ARG A 227 -11.49 -21.82 -13.38
C ARG A 227 -12.98 -21.95 -13.78
N GLU A 228 -13.42 -23.14 -14.20
CA GLU A 228 -14.81 -23.31 -14.63
C GLU A 228 -15.79 -23.15 -13.47
N ALA A 229 -15.42 -23.63 -12.28
CA ALA A 229 -16.22 -23.44 -11.07
C ALA A 229 -16.27 -21.95 -10.67
N ALA A 230 -15.13 -21.25 -10.76
CA ALA A 230 -15.06 -19.82 -10.47
C ALA A 230 -15.93 -18.99 -11.43
N VAL A 231 -15.91 -19.28 -12.74
CA VAL A 231 -16.77 -18.60 -13.72
C VAL A 231 -18.25 -18.83 -13.39
N ARG A 232 -18.66 -20.09 -13.18
CA ARG A 232 -20.06 -20.41 -12.80
C ARG A 232 -20.48 -19.72 -11.50
N PHE A 233 -19.57 -19.65 -10.53
CA PHE A 233 -19.82 -18.96 -9.27
C PHE A 233 -20.06 -17.47 -9.52
N MET A 234 -19.16 -16.80 -10.24
CA MET A 234 -19.29 -15.37 -10.53
C MET A 234 -20.56 -15.04 -11.31
N ASP A 235 -20.89 -15.83 -12.33
CA ASP A 235 -22.11 -15.65 -13.16
C ASP A 235 -23.42 -15.87 -12.37
N SER A 236 -23.36 -16.60 -11.25
CA SER A 236 -24.55 -16.88 -10.41
C SER A 236 -24.79 -15.84 -9.32
N LEU A 237 -23.88 -14.88 -9.13
CA LEU A 237 -23.99 -13.89 -8.06
C LEU A 237 -25.20 -12.95 -8.26
N LYS A 238 -25.85 -12.65 -7.13
CA LYS A 238 -27.01 -11.72 -7.10
C LYS A 238 -26.75 -10.47 -6.26
N LEU A 239 -25.99 -10.63 -5.17
CA LEU A 239 -25.68 -9.54 -4.25
C LEU A 239 -24.36 -8.83 -4.64
N ALA A 240 -23.31 -9.61 -4.86
CA ALA A 240 -22.02 -9.08 -5.23
C ALA A 240 -21.99 -8.67 -6.72
N THR A 241 -21.32 -7.57 -7.01
CA THR A 241 -21.17 -7.04 -8.36
C THR A 241 -19.77 -7.37 -8.87
N ILE A 242 -19.68 -7.90 -10.10
CA ILE A 242 -18.39 -8.07 -10.77
C ILE A 242 -17.85 -6.69 -11.14
N ALA A 243 -16.71 -6.33 -10.59
CA ALA A 243 -16.07 -5.05 -10.85
C ALA A 243 -14.55 -5.12 -10.65
N THR A 244 -13.83 -4.24 -11.34
CA THR A 244 -12.37 -4.09 -11.18
C THR A 244 -11.99 -3.14 -10.04
N HIS A 245 -12.96 -2.69 -9.26
CA HIS A 245 -12.79 -1.81 -8.10
C HIS A 245 -12.86 -2.60 -6.80
N VAL A 246 -12.17 -2.13 -5.75
CA VAL A 246 -12.21 -2.71 -4.40
C VAL A 246 -12.44 -1.62 -3.35
N ALA A 247 -12.83 -2.03 -2.14
CA ALA A 247 -12.91 -1.18 -0.95
C ALA A 247 -14.03 -0.10 -0.97
N ALA A 248 -15.03 -0.25 -1.83
CA ALA A 248 -16.24 0.57 -1.76
C ALA A 248 -17.25 0.01 -0.74
N SER A 249 -18.29 0.77 -0.46
CA SER A 249 -19.39 0.38 0.45
C SER A 249 -20.29 -0.73 -0.10
N LYS A 250 -20.00 -1.27 -1.28
CA LYS A 250 -20.71 -2.36 -1.93
C LYS A 250 -19.85 -3.62 -1.95
N THR A 251 -20.50 -4.81 -1.89
CA THR A 251 -19.80 -6.08 -2.08
C THR A 251 -19.47 -6.26 -3.56
N MET A 252 -18.20 -6.50 -3.85
CA MET A 252 -17.67 -6.68 -5.20
C MET A 252 -16.85 -7.97 -5.27
N ILE A 253 -16.73 -8.52 -6.48
CA ILE A 253 -15.90 -9.68 -6.77
C ILE A 253 -15.22 -9.51 -8.14
#